data_831fa8929634754ca28336a0c37363ec
#
_entry.id   831fa8929634754ca28336a0c37363ec
#
_cell.length_a   1.000
_cell.length_b   1.000
_cell.length_c   1.000
_cell.angle_alpha   90.00
_cell.angle_beta   90.00
_cell.angle_gamma   90.00
#
_symmetry.space_group_name_H-M   'P 1'
#
loop_
_entity.id
_entity.type
_entity.pdbx_description
1 polymer ?
#
loop_
_entity_poly.entity_id
_entity_poly.type
_entity_poly.pdbx_seq_one_letter_code
_entity_poly.pdbx_strand_id
1 'polypeptide(L)'
;MIRILKHIVKIILIFMLIMCWGRALGYANNIENERKTLNFYFEDSNKNMELVKSINEYDSELAVTGWLEKSSQVVINPDLGKSADKLDILIIKGLSNLIIRGSMLFSDDLEGCLIDEDTSYKLFGSSNCVGREIKYNDRKLIVRGILKGSKANMMVQAAKDSTEALYGLTID
;
A
#
# COMPACT_ATOMS: atom_id res chain seq x y z
N MET A 1 44.80 -1.53 39.58
CA MET A 1 43.89 -2.47 38.93
C MET A 1 42.42 -2.14 39.15
N ILE A 2 41.92 -2.02 40.36
CA ILE A 2 40.50 -1.73 40.73
C ILE A 2 39.99 -0.40 40.16
N ARG A 3 40.78 0.67 40.10
CA ARG A 3 40.37 1.97 39.55
C ARG A 3 40.11 1.91 38.03
N ILE A 4 40.94 1.20 37.27
CA ILE A 4 40.81 1.03 35.83
C ILE A 4 39.55 0.23 35.52
N LEU A 5 39.27 -0.84 36.27
CA LEU A 5 38.05 -1.64 36.12
C LEU A 5 36.79 -0.81 36.33
N LYS A 6 36.76 0.08 37.30
CA LYS A 6 35.63 1.00 37.54
C LYS A 6 35.38 1.97 36.37
N HIS A 7 36.44 2.44 35.74
CA HIS A 7 36.30 3.31 34.55
C HIS A 7 35.78 2.54 33.36
N ILE A 8 36.23 1.31 33.12
CA ILE A 8 35.75 0.45 32.04
C ILE A 8 34.26 0.15 32.22
N VAL A 9 33.81 -0.20 33.40
CA VAL A 9 32.41 -0.46 33.72
C VAL A 9 31.55 0.79 33.47
N LYS A 10 32.02 1.98 33.85
CA LYS A 10 31.29 3.23 33.56
C LYS A 10 31.14 3.50 32.04
N ILE A 11 32.20 3.26 31.27
CA ILE A 11 32.17 3.43 29.81
C ILE A 11 31.17 2.47 29.17
N ILE A 12 31.15 1.20 29.60
CA ILE A 12 30.20 0.20 29.10
C ILE A 12 28.75 0.60 29.43
N LEU A 13 28.48 1.09 30.64
CA LEU A 13 27.18 1.57 31.08
C LEU A 13 26.69 2.76 30.23
N ILE A 14 27.58 3.73 29.97
CA ILE A 14 27.25 4.88 29.13
C ILE A 14 26.94 4.42 27.70
N PHE A 15 27.72 3.49 27.15
CA PHE A 15 27.48 2.95 25.80
C PHE A 15 26.16 2.20 25.73
N MET A 16 25.80 1.39 26.72
CA MET A 16 24.48 0.75 26.80
C MET A 16 23.34 1.75 26.87
N LEU A 17 23.47 2.83 27.63
CA LEU A 17 22.48 3.90 27.71
C LEU A 17 22.26 4.57 26.36
N ILE A 18 23.33 4.89 25.63
CA ILE A 18 23.23 5.50 24.27
C ILE A 18 22.54 4.54 23.31
N MET A 19 22.85 3.25 23.35
CA MET A 19 22.20 2.24 22.51
C MET A 19 20.70 2.08 22.83
N CYS A 20 20.31 2.10 24.10
CA CYS A 20 18.91 2.07 24.52
C CYS A 20 18.16 3.32 24.07
N TRP A 21 18.78 4.50 24.20
CA TRP A 21 18.18 5.77 23.73
C TRP A 21 18.00 5.80 22.21
N GLY A 22 19.00 5.34 21.46
CA GLY A 22 18.90 5.24 20.00
C GLY A 22 17.73 4.34 19.56
N ARG A 23 17.53 3.21 20.25
CA ARG A 23 16.38 2.34 20.00
C ARG A 23 15.05 2.98 20.39
N ALA A 24 14.99 3.63 21.55
CA ALA A 24 13.78 4.31 22.02
C ALA A 24 13.35 5.44 21.08
N LEU A 25 14.30 6.23 20.58
CA LEU A 25 14.03 7.27 19.57
C LEU A 25 13.57 6.67 18.23
N GLY A 26 14.13 5.53 17.82
CA GLY A 26 13.67 4.82 16.63
C GLY A 26 12.23 4.31 16.78
N TYR A 27 11.85 3.82 17.93
CA TYR A 27 10.46 3.43 18.23
C TYR A 27 9.52 4.64 18.29
N ALA A 28 9.94 5.73 18.94
CA ALA A 28 9.14 6.96 19.03
C ALA A 28 8.87 7.55 17.63
N ASN A 29 9.88 7.65 16.77
CA ASN A 29 9.72 8.10 15.39
C ASN A 29 8.80 7.19 14.55
N ASN A 30 8.81 5.88 14.80
CA ASN A 30 7.88 4.96 14.12
C ASN A 30 6.44 5.16 14.59
N ILE A 31 6.20 5.43 15.87
CA ILE A 31 4.85 5.68 16.41
C ILE A 31 4.30 7.03 15.90
N GLU A 32 5.14 8.05 15.82
CA GLU A 32 4.73 9.38 15.32
C GLU A 32 4.39 9.38 13.83
N ASN A 33 4.95 8.43 13.07
CA ASN A 33 4.65 8.20 11.65
C ASN A 33 3.49 7.23 11.39
N GLU A 34 2.89 6.63 12.40
CA GLU A 34 1.67 5.85 12.24
C GLU A 34 0.49 6.81 12.08
N ARG A 35 0.00 6.93 10.84
CA ARG A 35 -1.27 7.63 10.60
C ARG A 35 -2.36 6.94 11.40
N LYS A 36 -3.18 7.72 12.09
CA LYS A 36 -4.34 7.24 12.83
C LYS A 36 -5.48 6.98 11.85
N THR A 37 -5.36 5.96 11.02
CA THR A 37 -6.42 5.57 10.10
C THR A 37 -7.42 4.66 10.80
N LEU A 38 -8.70 4.89 10.56
CA LEU A 38 -9.79 4.03 10.99
C LEU A 38 -10.19 3.13 9.82
N ASN A 39 -10.20 1.82 10.05
CA ASN A 39 -10.62 0.84 9.07
C ASN A 39 -11.99 0.28 9.44
N PHE A 40 -12.93 0.40 8.52
CA PHE A 40 -14.28 -0.16 8.61
C PHE A 40 -14.41 -1.31 7.62
N TYR A 41 -14.92 -2.45 8.07
CA TYR A 41 -15.20 -3.62 7.25
C TYR A 41 -16.70 -3.78 7.10
N PHE A 42 -17.16 -4.11 5.90
CA PHE A 42 -18.57 -4.36 5.62
C PHE A 42 -18.82 -5.85 5.50
N GLU A 43 -19.76 -6.36 6.31
CA GLU A 43 -20.22 -7.75 6.19
C GLU A 43 -21.23 -7.94 5.06
N ASP A 44 -21.98 -6.86 4.71
CA ASP A 44 -22.99 -6.86 3.67
C ASP A 44 -22.54 -6.10 2.41
N SER A 45 -22.74 -6.72 1.25
CA SER A 45 -22.38 -6.21 -0.07
C SER A 45 -23.27 -5.05 -0.58
N ASN A 46 -24.12 -4.45 0.27
CA ASN A 46 -25.02 -3.36 -0.12
C ASN A 46 -24.34 -1.99 -0.22
N LYS A 47 -23.08 -1.89 0.19
CA LYS A 47 -22.29 -0.65 0.06
C LYS A 47 -21.40 -0.75 -1.16
N ASN A 48 -21.51 0.23 -2.04
CA ASN A 48 -20.75 0.31 -3.28
C ASN A 48 -19.74 1.46 -3.27
N MET A 49 -18.94 1.54 -4.29
CA MET A 49 -17.92 2.59 -4.46
C MET A 49 -18.48 4.01 -4.51
N GLU A 50 -19.80 4.20 -4.72
CA GLU A 50 -20.44 5.52 -4.69
C GLU A 50 -20.49 6.11 -3.29
N LEU A 51 -20.51 5.27 -2.25
CA LEU A 51 -20.47 5.73 -0.85
C LEU A 51 -19.24 6.60 -0.57
N VAL A 52 -18.08 6.22 -1.12
CA VAL A 52 -16.84 7.01 -0.97
C VAL A 52 -17.01 8.42 -1.52
N LYS A 53 -17.66 8.52 -2.70
CA LYS A 53 -17.93 9.82 -3.32
C LYS A 53 -18.87 10.65 -2.45
N SER A 54 -19.95 10.06 -1.95
CA SER A 54 -20.93 10.75 -1.10
C SER A 54 -20.31 11.27 0.21
N ILE A 55 -19.39 10.52 0.82
CA ILE A 55 -18.70 10.95 2.04
C ILE A 55 -17.77 12.12 1.72
N ASN A 56 -16.96 12.05 0.66
CA ASN A 56 -16.06 13.12 0.25
C ASN A 56 -16.79 14.40 -0.17
N GLU A 57 -18.02 14.28 -0.70
CA GLU A 57 -18.87 15.44 -1.03
C GLU A 57 -19.50 16.07 0.24
N TYR A 58 -19.78 15.26 1.27
CA TYR A 58 -20.34 15.74 2.52
C TYR A 58 -19.29 16.44 3.39
N ASP A 59 -18.09 15.89 3.45
CA ASP A 59 -16.98 16.44 4.22
C ASP A 59 -15.68 16.33 3.40
N SER A 60 -15.23 17.43 2.86
CA SER A 60 -14.02 17.53 2.04
C SER A 60 -12.71 17.47 2.85
N GLU A 61 -12.79 17.60 4.19
CA GLU A 61 -11.61 17.52 5.06
C GLU A 61 -11.27 16.07 5.40
N LEU A 62 -12.24 15.14 5.30
CA LEU A 62 -12.02 13.72 5.52
C LEU A 62 -11.40 13.07 4.28
N ALA A 63 -10.21 12.50 4.46
CA ALA A 63 -9.62 11.66 3.43
C ALA A 63 -10.15 10.23 3.57
N VAL A 64 -10.95 9.79 2.59
CA VAL A 64 -11.60 8.48 2.60
C VAL A 64 -11.17 7.65 1.40
N THR A 65 -10.84 6.40 1.65
CA THR A 65 -10.54 5.42 0.58
C THR A 65 -11.36 4.16 0.80
N GLY A 66 -12.22 3.85 -0.18
CA GLY A 66 -12.92 2.58 -0.26
C GLY A 66 -12.06 1.53 -0.96
N TRP A 67 -12.23 0.27 -0.56
CA TRP A 67 -11.47 -0.81 -1.16
C TRP A 67 -12.23 -2.13 -1.19
N LEU A 68 -11.85 -2.97 -2.17
CA LEU A 68 -12.27 -4.36 -2.28
C LEU A 68 -11.09 -5.21 -2.78
N GLU A 69 -11.13 -6.49 -2.48
CA GLU A 69 -10.12 -7.48 -2.88
C GLU A 69 -10.72 -8.47 -3.87
N LYS A 70 -10.00 -8.75 -4.96
CA LYS A 70 -10.30 -9.81 -5.91
C LYS A 70 -9.15 -10.78 -5.97
N SER A 71 -9.42 -12.02 -5.58
CA SER A 71 -8.41 -13.09 -5.59
C SER A 71 -8.41 -13.85 -6.92
N SER A 72 -7.30 -14.56 -7.18
CA SER A 72 -7.13 -15.45 -8.34
C SER A 72 -7.28 -14.75 -9.68
N GLN A 73 -6.82 -13.53 -9.79
CA GLN A 73 -6.87 -12.74 -11.01
C GLN A 73 -5.66 -13.02 -11.93
N VAL A 74 -5.80 -12.64 -13.19
CA VAL A 74 -4.75 -12.76 -14.21
C VAL A 74 -4.39 -11.39 -14.75
N VAL A 75 -3.11 -11.11 -14.85
CA VAL A 75 -2.55 -9.89 -15.46
C VAL A 75 -1.60 -10.29 -16.57
N ILE A 76 -1.61 -9.56 -17.65
CA ILE A 76 -0.86 -9.87 -18.87
C ILE A 76 0.07 -8.70 -19.20
N ASN A 77 1.28 -9.02 -19.60
CA ASN A 77 2.17 -8.11 -20.30
C ASN A 77 2.02 -8.35 -21.82
N PRO A 78 1.35 -7.47 -22.56
CA PRO A 78 1.08 -7.67 -23.97
C PRO A 78 2.35 -7.65 -24.83
N ASP A 79 3.35 -6.86 -24.46
CA ASP A 79 4.60 -6.68 -25.23
C ASP A 79 5.48 -7.94 -25.20
N LEU A 80 5.52 -8.63 -24.06
CA LEU A 80 6.35 -9.82 -23.87
C LEU A 80 5.57 -11.12 -23.96
N GLY A 81 4.22 -11.07 -24.11
CA GLY A 81 3.35 -12.23 -24.10
C GLY A 81 3.41 -13.03 -22.78
N LYS A 82 3.81 -12.39 -21.67
CA LYS A 82 3.88 -13.01 -20.35
C LYS A 82 2.61 -12.75 -19.55
N SER A 83 2.25 -13.69 -18.71
CA SER A 83 1.14 -13.54 -17.77
C SER A 83 1.56 -13.91 -16.36
N ALA A 84 0.88 -13.30 -15.40
CA ALA A 84 0.92 -13.66 -13.98
C ALA A 84 -0.51 -14.02 -13.55
N ASP A 85 -0.70 -15.21 -13.04
CA ASP A 85 -1.97 -15.74 -12.58
C ASP A 85 -2.02 -15.84 -11.05
N LYS A 86 -3.22 -16.12 -10.53
CA LYS A 86 -3.50 -16.26 -9.10
C LYS A 86 -3.06 -15.05 -8.28
N LEU A 87 -3.23 -13.87 -8.85
CA LEU A 87 -2.93 -12.62 -8.18
C LEU A 87 -4.10 -12.15 -7.33
N ASP A 88 -3.79 -11.62 -6.17
CA ASP A 88 -4.74 -10.88 -5.33
C ASP A 88 -4.64 -9.40 -5.66
N ILE A 89 -5.75 -8.82 -6.13
CA ILE A 89 -5.80 -7.44 -6.61
C ILE A 89 -6.65 -6.61 -5.66
N LEU A 90 -6.08 -5.54 -5.15
CA LEU A 90 -6.75 -4.54 -4.34
C LEU A 90 -7.27 -3.42 -5.26
N ILE A 91 -8.58 -3.31 -5.36
CA ILE A 91 -9.25 -2.25 -6.11
C ILE A 91 -9.66 -1.17 -5.12
N ILE A 92 -9.20 0.06 -5.36
CA ILE A 92 -9.44 1.19 -4.45
C ILE A 92 -10.21 2.30 -5.13
N LYS A 93 -10.90 3.12 -4.34
CA LYS A 93 -11.46 4.42 -4.76
C LYS A 93 -11.06 5.46 -3.72
N GLY A 94 -10.10 6.28 -4.08
CA GLY A 94 -9.49 7.27 -3.19
C GLY A 94 -7.96 7.24 -3.23
N LEU A 95 -7.32 7.72 -2.19
CA LEU A 95 -5.88 7.83 -2.10
C LEU A 95 -5.25 6.51 -1.61
N SER A 96 -4.34 5.93 -2.39
CA SER A 96 -3.67 4.68 -2.03
C SER A 96 -2.82 4.78 -0.76
N ASN A 97 -2.33 5.97 -0.43
CA ASN A 97 -1.48 6.20 0.74
C ASN A 97 -2.21 6.04 2.08
N LEU A 98 -3.55 6.01 2.10
CA LEU A 98 -4.32 5.65 3.30
C LEU A 98 -4.25 4.16 3.61
N ILE A 99 -4.02 3.33 2.61
CA ILE A 99 -4.03 1.86 2.73
C ILE A 99 -2.61 1.30 2.78
N ILE A 100 -1.70 1.86 1.96
CA ILE A 100 -0.33 1.37 1.83
C ILE A 100 0.69 2.51 1.99
N ARG A 101 1.92 2.13 2.35
CA ARG A 101 3.07 3.03 2.38
C ARG A 101 3.92 2.83 1.12
N GLY A 102 4.56 3.88 0.65
CA GLY A 102 5.50 3.83 -0.47
C GLY A 102 4.97 4.51 -1.72
N SER A 103 4.92 3.79 -2.83
CA SER A 103 4.43 4.35 -4.10
C SER A 103 2.96 4.76 -3.99
N MET A 104 2.64 5.92 -4.54
CA MET A 104 1.30 6.51 -4.44
C MET A 104 0.56 6.36 -5.77
N LEU A 105 -0.72 5.98 -5.67
CA LEU A 105 -1.68 6.01 -6.77
C LEU A 105 -2.73 7.07 -6.44
N PHE A 106 -2.85 8.07 -7.30
CA PHE A 106 -3.83 9.16 -7.12
C PHE A 106 -5.24 8.67 -7.44
N SER A 107 -6.24 9.31 -6.83
CA SER A 107 -7.64 8.92 -6.96
C SER A 107 -8.21 9.07 -8.37
N ASP A 108 -7.62 9.92 -9.19
CA ASP A 108 -7.96 10.19 -10.59
C ASP A 108 -7.12 9.41 -11.60
N ASP A 109 -6.06 8.71 -11.16
CA ASP A 109 -5.21 7.90 -12.05
C ASP A 109 -5.85 6.54 -12.35
N LEU A 110 -6.87 6.55 -13.21
CA LEU A 110 -7.59 5.35 -13.60
C LEU A 110 -6.78 4.43 -14.53
N GLU A 111 -5.69 4.91 -15.11
CA GLU A 111 -4.78 4.14 -15.99
C GLU A 111 -3.54 3.64 -15.24
N GLY A 112 -3.37 4.04 -13.98
CA GLY A 112 -2.24 3.63 -13.16
C GLY A 112 -2.48 2.35 -12.39
N CYS A 113 -1.39 1.64 -12.09
CA CYS A 113 -1.38 0.54 -11.13
C CYS A 113 -0.07 0.49 -10.34
N LEU A 114 -0.14 -0.16 -9.18
CA LEU A 114 1.03 -0.59 -8.43
C LEU A 114 1.07 -2.11 -8.46
N ILE A 115 2.25 -2.70 -8.61
CA ILE A 115 2.44 -4.15 -8.58
C ILE A 115 3.54 -4.51 -7.58
N ASP A 116 3.45 -5.68 -6.97
CA ASP A 116 4.51 -6.18 -6.10
C ASP A 116 5.76 -6.60 -6.91
N GLU A 117 6.85 -6.81 -6.22
CA GLU A 117 8.13 -7.15 -6.84
C GLU A 117 8.06 -8.51 -7.55
N ASP A 118 7.37 -9.49 -6.97
CA ASP A 118 7.22 -10.84 -7.54
C ASP A 118 6.43 -10.80 -8.85
N THR A 119 5.33 -10.04 -8.90
CA THR A 119 4.54 -9.83 -10.12
C THR A 119 5.36 -9.09 -11.18
N SER A 120 6.17 -8.10 -10.78
CA SER A 120 7.09 -7.43 -11.69
C SER A 120 8.08 -8.42 -12.32
N TYR A 121 8.69 -9.31 -11.55
CA TYR A 121 9.57 -10.34 -12.09
C TYR A 121 8.84 -11.34 -13.01
N LYS A 122 7.64 -11.76 -12.68
CA LYS A 122 6.83 -12.66 -13.53
C LYS A 122 6.51 -12.02 -14.88
N LEU A 123 6.09 -10.76 -14.88
CA LEU A 123 5.65 -10.06 -16.09
C LEU A 123 6.81 -9.49 -16.92
N PHE A 124 7.87 -8.99 -16.28
CA PHE A 124 8.94 -8.24 -16.95
C PHE A 124 10.32 -8.88 -16.83
N GLY A 125 10.50 -9.83 -15.90
CA GLY A 125 11.81 -10.42 -15.58
C GLY A 125 12.73 -9.48 -14.79
N SER A 126 12.21 -8.38 -14.24
CA SER A 126 12.97 -7.32 -13.57
C SER A 126 12.07 -6.57 -12.61
N SER A 127 12.63 -5.97 -11.56
CA SER A 127 11.94 -5.01 -10.69
C SER A 127 11.80 -3.61 -11.31
N ASN A 128 12.52 -3.33 -12.41
CA ASN A 128 12.42 -2.06 -13.13
C ASN A 128 11.27 -2.07 -14.15
N CYS A 129 10.05 -1.91 -13.66
CA CYS A 129 8.82 -2.00 -14.45
C CYS A 129 8.02 -0.69 -14.51
N VAL A 130 8.43 0.36 -13.81
CA VAL A 130 7.73 1.66 -13.81
C VAL A 130 7.66 2.24 -15.22
N GLY A 131 6.46 2.70 -15.61
CA GLY A 131 6.16 3.20 -16.95
C GLY A 131 5.82 2.11 -17.97
N ARG A 132 5.91 0.82 -17.61
CA ARG A 132 5.55 -0.29 -18.50
C ARG A 132 4.04 -0.54 -18.50
N GLU A 133 3.52 -1.02 -19.64
CA GLU A 133 2.11 -1.36 -19.81
C GLU A 133 1.82 -2.80 -19.41
N ILE A 134 0.69 -2.99 -18.74
CA ILE A 134 0.08 -4.30 -18.46
C ILE A 134 -1.41 -4.25 -18.83
N LYS A 135 -2.03 -5.41 -18.96
CA LYS A 135 -3.46 -5.55 -19.23
C LYS A 135 -4.14 -6.33 -18.10
N TYR A 136 -5.21 -5.74 -17.57
CA TYR A 136 -6.08 -6.37 -16.56
C TYR A 136 -7.56 -6.07 -16.89
N ASN A 137 -8.39 -7.12 -17.02
CA ASN A 137 -9.81 -7.01 -17.34
C ASN A 137 -10.08 -6.08 -18.52
N ASP A 138 -9.36 -6.28 -19.63
CA ASP A 138 -9.40 -5.47 -20.85
C ASP A 138 -8.95 -4.00 -20.71
N ARG A 139 -8.58 -3.56 -19.52
CA ARG A 139 -7.98 -2.25 -19.30
C ARG A 139 -6.47 -2.33 -19.50
N LYS A 140 -5.95 -1.34 -20.21
CA LYS A 140 -4.51 -1.07 -20.27
C LYS A 140 -4.14 -0.23 -19.06
N LEU A 141 -3.13 -0.65 -18.34
CA LEU A 141 -2.65 0.00 -17.12
C LEU A 141 -1.15 0.24 -17.22
N ILE A 142 -0.72 1.35 -16.68
CA ILE A 142 0.70 1.74 -16.61
C ILE A 142 1.20 1.55 -15.19
N VAL A 143 2.26 0.80 -15.01
CA VAL A 143 2.88 0.60 -13.70
C VAL A 143 3.45 1.93 -13.19
N ARG A 144 2.93 2.44 -12.08
CA ARG A 144 3.38 3.69 -11.44
C ARG A 144 4.43 3.46 -10.35
N GLY A 145 4.52 2.25 -9.83
CA GLY A 145 5.49 1.94 -8.79
C GLY A 145 5.35 0.52 -8.25
N ILE A 146 6.21 0.21 -7.29
CA ILE A 146 6.22 -1.07 -6.59
C ILE A 146 5.37 -0.98 -5.32
N LEU A 147 4.44 -1.92 -5.21
CA LEU A 147 3.58 -2.12 -4.04
C LEU A 147 4.40 -2.77 -2.92
N LYS A 148 4.47 -2.10 -1.76
CA LYS A 148 5.20 -2.61 -0.59
C LYS A 148 4.30 -2.66 0.63
N GLY A 149 4.51 -3.68 1.48
CA GLY A 149 3.79 -3.79 2.75
C GLY A 149 2.31 -4.17 2.63
N SER A 150 1.86 -4.61 1.45
CA SER A 150 0.53 -5.16 1.20
C SER A 150 0.59 -6.68 1.01
N LYS A 151 -0.50 -7.36 1.29
CA LYS A 151 -0.70 -8.78 0.92
C LYS A 151 -1.15 -8.93 -0.53
N ALA A 152 -1.76 -7.88 -1.10
CA ALA A 152 -2.16 -7.88 -2.49
C ALA A 152 -0.94 -7.79 -3.41
N ASN A 153 -1.03 -8.46 -4.57
CA ASN A 153 0.02 -8.43 -5.59
C ASN A 153 -0.07 -7.21 -6.49
N MET A 154 -1.26 -6.62 -6.62
CA MET A 154 -1.49 -5.45 -7.45
C MET A 154 -2.53 -4.54 -6.80
N MET A 155 -2.41 -3.24 -7.05
CA MET A 155 -3.39 -2.23 -6.65
C MET A 155 -3.76 -1.37 -7.84
N VAL A 156 -5.06 -1.09 -8.01
CA VAL A 156 -5.62 -0.25 -9.09
C VAL A 156 -6.75 0.61 -8.58
N GLN A 157 -7.01 1.73 -9.28
CA GLN A 157 -8.23 2.49 -9.07
C GLN A 157 -9.45 1.77 -9.67
N ALA A 158 -10.57 1.82 -8.97
CA ALA A 158 -11.85 1.38 -9.49
C ALA A 158 -12.20 2.13 -10.78
N ALA A 159 -12.92 1.48 -11.70
CA ALA A 159 -13.44 2.17 -12.87
C ALA A 159 -14.37 3.32 -12.44
N LYS A 160 -14.50 4.36 -13.30
CA LYS A 160 -15.28 5.56 -12.97
C LYS A 160 -16.72 5.23 -12.56
N ASP A 161 -17.33 4.28 -13.27
CA ASP A 161 -18.73 3.85 -13.08
C ASP A 161 -18.81 2.49 -12.36
N SER A 162 -17.82 2.16 -11.54
CA SER A 162 -17.81 0.91 -10.80
C SER A 162 -18.92 0.87 -9.75
N THR A 163 -19.81 -0.10 -9.89
CA THR A 163 -20.88 -0.43 -8.93
C THR A 163 -20.48 -1.58 -8.01
N GLU A 164 -19.20 -1.98 -8.01
CA GLU A 164 -18.71 -3.08 -7.22
C GLU A 164 -18.90 -2.82 -5.73
N ALA A 165 -19.23 -3.88 -5.01
CA ALA A 165 -19.44 -3.82 -3.57
C ALA A 165 -18.12 -3.50 -2.85
N LEU A 166 -18.19 -2.61 -1.87
CA LEU A 166 -17.07 -2.31 -0.99
C LEU A 166 -16.89 -3.45 0.02
N TYR A 167 -15.63 -3.82 0.25
CA TYR A 167 -15.24 -4.68 1.36
C TYR A 167 -14.89 -3.87 2.61
N GLY A 168 -14.34 -2.67 2.42
CA GLY A 168 -14.03 -1.79 3.53
C GLY A 168 -13.79 -0.34 3.13
N LEU A 169 -13.69 0.50 4.16
CA LEU A 169 -13.33 1.91 4.10
C LEU A 169 -12.17 2.19 5.06
N THR A 170 -11.24 3.03 4.61
CA THR A 170 -10.19 3.61 5.44
C THR A 170 -10.36 5.12 5.48
N ILE A 171 -10.35 5.70 6.67
CA ILE A 171 -10.53 7.14 6.92
C ILE A 171 -9.32 7.65 7.71
N ASP A 172 -8.81 8.84 7.34
CA ASP A 172 -7.74 9.57 8.05
C ASP A 172 -8.30 10.83 8.69
#